data_f47c9e5fa341416e9d367b6d7a1e4bb4
#
_entry.id   f47c9e5fa341416e9d367b6d7a1e4bb4
#
_cell.length_a   1.000
_cell.length_b   1.000
_cell.length_c   1.000
_cell.angle_alpha   90.00
_cell.angle_beta   90.00
_cell.angle_gamma   90.00
#
_symmetry.space_group_name_H-M   'P 1'
#
loop_
_entity.id
_entity.type
_entity.pdbx_description
1 polymer ?
#
loop_
_entity_poly.entity_id
_entity_poly.type
_entity_poly.pdbx_seq_one_letter_code
_entity_poly.pdbx_strand_id
1 'polypeptide(L)'
;MASMDQSKIRNFCIVAHIDHGKSTLADRIIEHTGLLTSREMQAQVLDNMELERERGITIKAQSVRTVYRAKDGEEYIFNLIDTPGHVDFNYEVSRSLAACDGAILVVDAAQGIEAQTLANVYLALDHDLDVFPVINKIDLPSADPQRVIEEIEDIIGLEAQDAPLISAKNGIGIEDVLERIVERIPAPKGNSENPLQALIFDSLYDPYKGVIIFCRVMEGTVRKGTTIRMMATGAREEVVEVGIFGAGQFIPCEELSAGMVGYITASIKNVKDTAVGDTVTDANNPCAEPLPGYKKVQSMVYCGMYPADGAKYPDLRDALEKLQLNDASLNYEPETSIALGFGFRCGFLGLLHLEIIQERLEREYNLDLVTTAPGVVYKVYKTNGEMIELTNPSNLPDPSEIDHMEEPIVTAEIMVTNEFIGSIMELCQERRGRYLGMEYMEGSRALLKYELPLNEIIYDFFDALKSRSRGYASFDYDIKGYEESKLVKLDILINREEVDALSFIVHADSAYERGRRMCEKLKDEIPRHLFEIPIQAAVGGKIIARETVKAMRKDVLAKCYGGDITRKKKLLEKQKEGKKRMRQVGNVEIPQKAFMSVLKLDDK
;
A
#
# COMPACT_ATOMS: atom_id res chain seq x y z
N MET A 1 -10.31 -12.34 39.30
CA MET A 1 -8.85 -12.21 39.04
C MET A 1 -8.39 -10.96 39.77
N ALA A 2 -7.17 -10.95 40.38
CA ALA A 2 -6.66 -9.72 40.99
C ALA A 2 -6.62 -8.61 39.92
N SER A 3 -6.91 -7.35 40.31
CA SER A 3 -6.82 -6.22 39.38
C SER A 3 -5.43 -6.25 38.78
N MET A 4 -5.38 -6.25 37.46
CA MET A 4 -4.12 -6.32 36.73
C MET A 4 -3.30 -5.07 37.05
N ASP A 5 -2.06 -5.26 37.50
CA ASP A 5 -1.18 -4.14 37.84
C ASP A 5 -0.74 -3.43 36.54
N GLN A 6 -1.25 -2.22 36.33
CA GLN A 6 -0.94 -1.40 35.16
C GLN A 6 0.56 -1.13 35.02
N SER A 7 1.30 -1.09 36.12
CA SER A 7 2.78 -0.88 36.11
C SER A 7 3.53 -2.00 35.40
N LYS A 8 2.91 -3.17 35.25
CA LYS A 8 3.48 -4.36 34.60
C LYS A 8 3.08 -4.50 33.13
N ILE A 9 2.32 -3.57 32.57
CA ILE A 9 1.92 -3.59 31.16
C ILE A 9 2.99 -2.87 30.31
N ARG A 10 3.29 -3.43 29.14
CA ARG A 10 4.14 -2.85 28.09
C ARG A 10 3.43 -2.94 26.75
N ASN A 11 3.02 -1.78 26.21
CA ASN A 11 2.40 -1.67 24.90
C ASN A 11 3.46 -1.18 23.91
N PHE A 12 3.82 -1.99 22.93
CA PHE A 12 4.90 -1.64 22.02
C PHE A 12 4.68 -2.20 20.62
N CYS A 13 5.35 -1.60 19.68
CA CYS A 13 5.42 -2.07 18.31
C CYS A 13 6.87 -2.32 17.88
N ILE A 14 7.03 -2.94 16.73
CA ILE A 14 8.32 -3.12 16.07
C ILE A 14 8.30 -2.32 14.77
N VAL A 15 9.22 -1.38 14.65
CA VAL A 15 9.43 -0.59 13.44
C VAL A 15 10.75 -1.01 12.79
N ALA A 16 10.73 -1.19 11.49
CA ALA A 16 11.90 -1.66 10.73
C ALA A 16 11.73 -1.31 9.25
N HIS A 17 12.83 -1.24 8.53
CA HIS A 17 12.81 -1.32 7.08
C HIS A 17 12.42 -2.72 6.61
N ILE A 18 11.94 -2.84 5.37
CA ILE A 18 11.64 -4.13 4.73
C ILE A 18 12.88 -5.02 4.79
N ASP A 19 12.69 -6.31 5.08
CA ASP A 19 13.76 -7.31 5.20
C ASP A 19 14.74 -7.14 6.37
N HIS A 20 14.60 -6.15 7.26
CA HIS A 20 15.45 -6.06 8.46
C HIS A 20 15.14 -7.10 9.53
N GLY A 21 14.07 -7.89 9.37
CA GLY A 21 13.74 -9.02 10.21
C GLY A 21 12.70 -8.74 11.30
N LYS A 22 11.82 -7.79 11.07
CA LYS A 22 10.70 -7.40 11.96
C LYS A 22 9.83 -8.60 12.36
N SER A 23 9.22 -9.29 11.38
CA SER A 23 8.31 -10.42 11.62
C SER A 23 9.06 -11.61 12.27
N THR A 24 10.35 -11.81 11.92
CA THR A 24 11.19 -12.83 12.56
C THR A 24 11.44 -12.52 14.03
N LEU A 25 11.66 -11.25 14.40
CA LEU A 25 11.79 -10.85 15.80
C LEU A 25 10.47 -11.02 16.56
N ALA A 26 9.35 -10.64 15.96
CA ALA A 26 8.02 -10.86 16.55
C ALA A 26 7.76 -12.35 16.84
N ASP A 27 8.09 -13.25 15.91
CA ASP A 27 8.02 -14.70 16.11
C ASP A 27 8.87 -15.15 17.29
N ARG A 28 10.11 -14.62 17.44
CA ARG A 28 10.99 -14.98 18.56
C ARG A 28 10.49 -14.48 19.92
N ILE A 29 9.86 -13.31 19.96
CA ILE A 29 9.22 -12.79 21.18
C ILE A 29 8.08 -13.73 21.58
N ILE A 30 7.23 -14.15 20.65
CA ILE A 30 6.11 -15.07 20.89
C ILE A 30 6.61 -16.43 21.37
N GLU A 31 7.66 -16.97 20.75
CA GLU A 31 8.28 -18.24 21.11
C GLU A 31 8.89 -18.20 22.53
N HIS A 32 9.70 -17.16 22.84
CA HIS A 32 10.38 -17.02 24.13
C HIS A 32 9.43 -16.81 25.29
N THR A 33 8.29 -16.16 25.06
CA THR A 33 7.25 -15.95 26.08
C THR A 33 6.35 -17.18 26.26
N GLY A 34 6.54 -18.22 25.45
CA GLY A 34 5.82 -19.50 25.59
C GLY A 34 4.33 -19.43 25.25
N LEU A 35 3.90 -18.40 24.52
CA LEU A 35 2.51 -18.27 24.08
C LEU A 35 2.10 -19.40 23.13
N LEU A 36 3.02 -19.84 22.28
CA LEU A 36 2.89 -20.98 21.38
C LEU A 36 3.99 -22.01 21.68
N THR A 37 3.64 -23.29 21.60
CA THR A 37 4.63 -24.36 21.67
C THR A 37 5.44 -24.41 20.38
N SER A 38 6.66 -24.97 20.44
CA SER A 38 7.54 -25.12 19.25
C SER A 38 6.91 -25.97 18.12
N ARG A 39 5.85 -26.74 18.39
CA ARG A 39 5.08 -27.49 17.39
C ARG A 39 3.98 -26.66 16.72
N GLU A 40 3.49 -25.62 17.41
CA GLU A 40 2.46 -24.69 16.90
C GLU A 40 3.08 -23.49 16.20
N MET A 41 4.37 -23.23 16.45
CA MET A 41 5.10 -22.16 15.78
C MET A 41 5.22 -22.41 14.27
N GLN A 42 4.77 -21.44 13.51
CA GLN A 42 4.99 -21.33 12.06
C GLN A 42 5.81 -20.07 11.80
N ALA A 43 6.50 -20.01 10.68
CA ALA A 43 7.15 -18.77 10.29
C ALA A 43 6.11 -17.68 10.05
N GLN A 44 6.36 -16.48 10.54
CA GLN A 44 5.47 -15.33 10.41
C GLN A 44 4.06 -15.60 11.02
N VAL A 45 4.05 -15.99 12.29
CA VAL A 45 2.82 -16.38 13.02
C VAL A 45 1.79 -15.25 13.03
N LEU A 46 2.21 -13.99 13.06
CA LEU A 46 1.34 -12.82 13.04
C LEU A 46 0.83 -12.49 11.63
N ASP A 47 1.51 -12.90 10.57
CA ASP A 47 1.09 -12.67 9.20
C ASP A 47 -0.02 -13.69 8.85
N ASN A 48 -1.27 -13.30 9.06
CA ASN A 48 -2.44 -14.18 8.91
C ASN A 48 -2.87 -14.37 7.46
N MET A 49 -2.50 -13.45 6.56
CA MET A 49 -2.83 -13.54 5.14
C MET A 49 -1.80 -14.40 4.40
N GLU A 50 -2.25 -15.23 3.46
CA GLU A 50 -1.36 -15.98 2.56
C GLU A 50 -0.46 -15.05 1.76
N LEU A 51 -0.99 -13.90 1.32
CA LEU A 51 -0.26 -12.85 0.60
C LEU A 51 0.87 -12.23 1.43
N GLU A 52 0.68 -12.03 2.74
CA GLU A 52 1.73 -11.52 3.64
C GLU A 52 2.92 -12.49 3.67
N ARG A 53 2.63 -13.78 3.80
CA ARG A 53 3.67 -14.83 3.84
C ARG A 53 4.38 -15.02 2.49
N GLU A 54 3.65 -14.97 1.37
CA GLU A 54 4.22 -15.09 0.04
C GLU A 54 5.15 -13.91 -0.30
N ARG A 55 4.73 -12.69 0.08
CA ARG A 55 5.48 -11.46 -0.21
C ARG A 55 6.52 -11.10 0.85
N GLY A 56 6.47 -11.76 2.01
CA GLY A 56 7.37 -11.48 3.14
C GLY A 56 7.16 -10.10 3.77
N ILE A 57 5.96 -9.52 3.66
CA ILE A 57 5.63 -8.19 4.18
C ILE A 57 4.36 -8.27 5.04
N THR A 58 4.33 -7.54 6.13
CA THR A 58 3.11 -7.32 6.90
C THR A 58 2.24 -6.28 6.17
N ILE A 59 1.00 -6.64 5.88
CA ILE A 59 0.01 -5.78 5.20
C ILE A 59 -0.89 -5.13 6.22
N LYS A 60 -1.42 -5.93 7.16
CA LYS A 60 -2.35 -5.47 8.19
C LYS A 60 -1.71 -5.61 9.57
N ALA A 61 -1.86 -4.56 10.40
CA ALA A 61 -1.40 -4.60 11.78
C ALA A 61 -2.06 -5.74 12.55
N GLN A 62 -1.28 -6.51 13.29
CA GLN A 62 -1.73 -7.59 14.15
C GLN A 62 -1.33 -7.30 15.59
N SER A 63 -2.20 -7.65 16.52
CA SER A 63 -1.93 -7.47 17.94
C SER A 63 -1.88 -8.81 18.64
N VAL A 64 -0.93 -8.99 19.53
CA VAL A 64 -0.82 -10.18 20.38
C VAL A 64 -0.42 -9.80 21.78
N ARG A 65 -1.08 -10.43 22.76
CA ARG A 65 -0.73 -10.32 24.16
C ARG A 65 0.02 -11.55 24.63
N THR A 66 1.14 -11.34 25.29
CA THR A 66 1.95 -12.40 25.89
C THR A 66 2.39 -12.01 27.32
N VAL A 67 2.86 -12.97 28.08
CA VAL A 67 3.36 -12.75 29.45
C VAL A 67 4.83 -13.14 29.48
N TYR A 68 5.65 -12.21 29.96
CA TYR A 68 7.09 -12.42 30.12
C TYR A 68 7.47 -12.38 31.59
N ARG A 69 8.22 -13.39 32.04
CA ARG A 69 8.82 -13.40 33.38
C ARG A 69 10.24 -12.85 33.30
N ALA A 70 10.42 -11.64 33.81
CA ALA A 70 11.70 -10.93 33.73
C ALA A 70 12.70 -11.43 34.78
N LYS A 71 13.96 -11.00 34.63
CA LYS A 71 15.07 -11.33 35.53
C LYS A 71 14.87 -10.81 36.95
N ASP A 72 14.04 -9.79 37.14
CA ASP A 72 13.61 -9.30 38.46
C ASP A 72 12.67 -10.26 39.20
N GLY A 73 12.20 -11.31 38.53
CA GLY A 73 11.30 -12.34 39.05
C GLY A 73 9.82 -12.00 38.90
N GLU A 74 9.49 -10.81 38.37
CA GLU A 74 8.13 -10.33 38.16
C GLU A 74 7.60 -10.75 36.76
N GLU A 75 6.27 -10.80 36.64
CA GLU A 75 5.59 -11.09 35.37
C GLU A 75 5.10 -9.79 34.73
N TYR A 76 5.48 -9.58 33.49
CA TYR A 76 5.09 -8.44 32.67
C TYR A 76 4.16 -8.88 31.54
N ILE A 77 3.21 -8.03 31.24
CA ILE A 77 2.28 -8.21 30.13
C ILE A 77 2.77 -7.42 28.94
N PHE A 78 3.07 -8.11 27.86
CA PHE A 78 3.51 -7.52 26.60
C PHE A 78 2.34 -7.52 25.64
N ASN A 79 1.92 -6.35 25.20
CA ASN A 79 1.02 -6.17 24.08
C ASN A 79 1.87 -5.71 22.89
N LEU A 80 2.22 -6.68 22.04
CA LEU A 80 2.94 -6.43 20.79
C LEU A 80 1.94 -6.09 19.70
N ILE A 81 2.13 -4.95 19.05
CA ILE A 81 1.37 -4.53 17.88
C ILE A 81 2.34 -4.58 16.69
N ASP A 82 2.19 -5.58 15.83
CA ASP A 82 3.01 -5.70 14.62
C ASP A 82 2.51 -4.72 13.56
N THR A 83 3.43 -3.94 12.98
CA THR A 83 3.10 -2.84 12.05
C THR A 83 3.59 -3.17 10.65
N PRO A 84 2.91 -2.71 9.58
CA PRO A 84 3.49 -2.76 8.24
C PRO A 84 4.83 -2.02 8.17
N GLY A 85 5.70 -2.44 7.24
CA GLY A 85 7.02 -1.79 7.03
C GLY A 85 7.12 -1.00 5.73
N HIS A 86 6.07 -0.95 4.90
CA HIS A 86 6.10 -0.33 3.58
C HIS A 86 5.47 1.07 3.58
N VAL A 87 6.03 1.99 2.78
CA VAL A 87 5.57 3.39 2.68
C VAL A 87 4.08 3.54 2.37
N ASP A 88 3.51 2.68 1.52
CA ASP A 88 2.09 2.70 1.19
C ASP A 88 1.18 2.50 2.41
N PHE A 89 1.72 1.90 3.49
CA PHE A 89 0.97 1.61 4.70
C PHE A 89 1.32 2.52 5.89
N ASN A 90 1.96 3.67 5.65
CA ASN A 90 2.31 4.63 6.71
C ASN A 90 1.11 5.01 7.58
N TYR A 91 -0.09 5.01 7.02
CA TYR A 91 -1.31 5.25 7.76
C TYR A 91 -1.63 4.13 8.77
N GLU A 92 -1.46 2.86 8.39
CA GLU A 92 -1.60 1.72 9.30
C GLU A 92 -0.55 1.76 10.40
N VAL A 93 0.69 2.15 10.04
CA VAL A 93 1.78 2.36 11.00
C VAL A 93 1.40 3.42 12.03
N SER A 94 0.98 4.61 11.59
CA SER A 94 0.60 5.72 12.48
C SER A 94 -0.51 5.34 13.47
N ARG A 95 -1.51 4.57 13.03
CA ARG A 95 -2.58 4.08 13.92
C ARG A 95 -2.05 3.12 14.99
N SER A 96 -1.21 2.21 14.59
CA SER A 96 -0.61 1.23 15.50
C SER A 96 0.29 1.90 16.53
N LEU A 97 1.08 2.89 16.09
CA LEU A 97 1.93 3.70 16.98
C LEU A 97 1.13 4.41 18.06
N ALA A 98 -0.01 5.01 17.72
CA ALA A 98 -0.88 5.69 18.70
C ALA A 98 -1.46 4.75 19.79
N ALA A 99 -1.44 3.44 19.55
CA ALA A 99 -1.85 2.43 20.56
C ALA A 99 -0.66 1.93 21.40
N CYS A 100 0.56 2.43 21.18
CA CYS A 100 1.78 2.02 21.87
C CYS A 100 2.28 3.06 22.86
N ASP A 101 3.13 2.63 23.78
CA ASP A 101 3.90 3.47 24.71
C ASP A 101 5.39 3.50 24.33
N GLY A 102 5.84 2.59 23.47
CA GLY A 102 7.20 2.57 22.96
C GLY A 102 7.32 1.75 21.67
N ALA A 103 8.47 1.85 21.03
CA ALA A 103 8.78 1.17 19.79
C ALA A 103 10.18 0.55 19.80
N ILE A 104 10.32 -0.62 19.21
CA ILE A 104 11.59 -1.29 18.97
C ILE A 104 12.02 -0.96 17.53
N LEU A 105 13.14 -0.28 17.37
CA LEU A 105 13.73 -0.01 16.06
C LEU A 105 14.68 -1.13 15.68
N VAL A 106 14.32 -1.96 14.70
CA VAL A 106 15.19 -3.05 14.22
C VAL A 106 15.99 -2.57 13.02
N VAL A 107 17.31 -2.63 13.15
CA VAL A 107 18.27 -2.27 12.09
C VAL A 107 19.13 -3.46 11.73
N ASP A 108 19.31 -3.69 10.43
CA ASP A 108 20.19 -4.76 9.90
C ASP A 108 21.66 -4.40 10.11
N ALA A 109 22.44 -5.27 10.73
CA ALA A 109 23.86 -5.08 11.01
C ALA A 109 24.73 -4.93 9.74
N ALA A 110 24.26 -5.39 8.58
CA ALA A 110 24.98 -5.30 7.32
C ALA A 110 24.53 -4.06 6.49
N GLN A 111 23.21 -3.80 6.45
CA GLN A 111 22.65 -2.70 5.64
C GLN A 111 22.70 -1.36 6.38
N GLY A 112 22.47 -1.32 7.69
CA GLY A 112 22.40 -0.10 8.48
C GLY A 112 21.08 0.65 8.30
N ILE A 113 21.11 1.98 8.44
CA ILE A 113 19.93 2.84 8.33
C ILE A 113 19.50 2.99 6.87
N GLU A 114 18.22 2.89 6.62
CA GLU A 114 17.56 3.09 5.34
C GLU A 114 16.55 4.26 5.41
N ALA A 115 16.09 4.82 4.27
CA ALA A 115 15.18 5.96 4.25
C ALA A 115 13.88 5.70 5.06
N GLN A 116 13.28 4.53 4.91
CA GLN A 116 12.10 4.14 5.68
C GLN A 116 12.38 3.98 7.18
N THR A 117 13.62 3.67 7.57
CA THR A 117 14.02 3.62 8.97
C THR A 117 13.85 4.99 9.60
N LEU A 118 14.34 6.04 8.94
CA LEU A 118 14.22 7.44 9.39
C LEU A 118 12.75 7.86 9.48
N ALA A 119 11.98 7.64 8.42
CA ALA A 119 10.56 7.99 8.38
C ALA A 119 9.77 7.34 9.52
N ASN A 120 9.97 6.05 9.75
CA ASN A 120 9.29 5.31 10.81
C ASN A 120 9.70 5.78 12.22
N VAL A 121 10.97 6.13 12.43
CA VAL A 121 11.44 6.68 13.71
C VAL A 121 10.83 8.04 13.97
N TYR A 122 10.85 8.95 12.98
CA TYR A 122 10.23 10.27 13.14
C TYR A 122 8.74 10.16 13.43
N LEU A 123 8.05 9.24 12.74
CA LEU A 123 6.64 8.98 13.01
C LEU A 123 6.39 8.46 14.44
N ALA A 124 7.28 7.61 14.97
CA ALA A 124 7.21 7.15 16.36
C ALA A 124 7.46 8.27 17.37
N LEU A 125 8.42 9.14 17.08
CA LEU A 125 8.73 10.31 17.92
C LEU A 125 7.59 11.35 17.90
N ASP A 126 6.92 11.54 16.76
CA ASP A 126 5.74 12.42 16.66
C ASP A 126 4.56 11.92 17.52
N HIS A 127 4.53 10.63 17.85
CA HIS A 127 3.59 10.04 18.79
C HIS A 127 4.09 9.98 20.25
N ASP A 128 5.19 10.67 20.57
CA ASP A 128 5.83 10.69 21.90
C ASP A 128 6.22 9.29 22.42
N LEU A 129 6.59 8.37 21.53
CA LEU A 129 6.99 7.01 21.93
C LEU A 129 8.45 6.96 22.37
N ASP A 130 8.71 6.15 23.41
CA ASP A 130 10.08 5.77 23.76
C ASP A 130 10.61 4.76 22.73
N VAL A 131 11.63 5.14 21.97
CA VAL A 131 12.23 4.31 20.92
C VAL A 131 13.60 3.82 21.37
N PHE A 132 13.86 2.51 21.25
CA PHE A 132 15.20 1.97 21.44
C PHE A 132 15.61 1.06 20.26
N PRO A 133 16.89 1.11 19.84
CA PRO A 133 17.38 0.32 18.72
C PRO A 133 17.72 -1.12 19.13
N VAL A 134 17.57 -2.05 18.16
CA VAL A 134 18.02 -3.43 18.19
C VAL A 134 18.75 -3.74 16.89
N ILE A 135 19.95 -4.25 16.96
CA ILE A 135 20.79 -4.54 15.79
C ILE A 135 20.68 -6.02 15.46
N ASN A 136 20.04 -6.31 14.33
CA ASN A 136 19.73 -7.68 13.90
C ASN A 136 20.70 -8.19 12.83
N LYS A 137 20.66 -9.50 12.59
CA LYS A 137 21.46 -10.23 11.59
C LYS A 137 22.97 -10.17 11.84
N ILE A 138 23.39 -10.17 13.09
CA ILE A 138 24.83 -10.21 13.45
C ILE A 138 25.54 -11.49 12.98
N ASP A 139 24.79 -12.49 12.54
CA ASP A 139 25.27 -13.75 11.98
C ASP A 139 25.75 -13.65 10.52
N LEU A 140 25.45 -12.54 9.83
CA LEU A 140 25.89 -12.36 8.45
C LEU A 140 27.40 -12.07 8.38
N PRO A 141 28.11 -12.59 7.37
CA PRO A 141 29.55 -12.31 7.19
C PRO A 141 29.86 -10.82 6.94
N SER A 142 28.89 -10.06 6.43
CA SER A 142 28.98 -8.61 6.17
C SER A 142 28.49 -7.75 7.32
N ALA A 143 28.12 -8.36 8.46
CA ALA A 143 27.63 -7.61 9.61
C ALA A 143 28.73 -6.75 10.24
N ASP A 144 28.42 -5.48 10.48
CA ASP A 144 29.26 -4.53 11.19
C ASP A 144 28.41 -3.76 12.22
N PRO A 145 28.13 -4.38 13.38
CA PRO A 145 27.29 -3.77 14.40
C PRO A 145 27.83 -2.43 14.91
N GLN A 146 29.16 -2.29 15.02
CA GLN A 146 29.77 -1.06 15.54
C GLN A 146 29.51 0.14 14.62
N ARG A 147 29.66 -0.05 13.32
CA ARG A 147 29.31 0.97 12.30
C ARG A 147 27.83 1.36 12.41
N VAL A 148 26.94 0.37 12.56
CA VAL A 148 25.49 0.64 12.64
C VAL A 148 25.13 1.38 13.94
N ILE A 149 25.79 1.10 15.06
CA ILE A 149 25.65 1.86 16.30
C ILE A 149 25.99 3.33 16.06
N GLU A 150 27.15 3.62 15.46
CA GLU A 150 27.59 4.97 15.13
C GLU A 150 26.61 5.67 14.18
N GLU A 151 26.12 4.98 13.12
CA GLU A 151 25.10 5.52 12.22
C GLU A 151 23.80 5.89 12.96
N ILE A 152 23.33 5.08 13.92
CA ILE A 152 22.12 5.35 14.68
C ILE A 152 22.30 6.59 15.56
N GLU A 153 23.44 6.71 16.25
CA GLU A 153 23.73 7.86 17.11
C GLU A 153 23.90 9.15 16.32
N ASP A 154 24.63 9.13 15.20
CA ASP A 154 24.95 10.31 14.41
C ASP A 154 23.77 10.80 13.55
N ILE A 155 23.00 9.87 12.96
CA ILE A 155 21.94 10.20 11.99
C ILE A 155 20.59 10.39 12.68
N ILE A 156 20.24 9.51 13.61
CA ILE A 156 18.94 9.52 14.29
C ILE A 156 19.02 10.28 15.62
N GLY A 157 20.16 10.21 16.30
CA GLY A 157 20.35 10.80 17.63
C GLY A 157 19.82 9.92 18.77
N LEU A 158 19.60 8.62 18.53
CA LEU A 158 19.21 7.66 19.56
C LEU A 158 20.45 7.04 20.20
N GLU A 159 20.47 6.88 21.53
CA GLU A 159 21.50 6.12 22.24
C GLU A 159 21.49 4.66 21.76
N ALA A 160 22.61 4.18 21.22
CA ALA A 160 22.71 2.85 20.63
C ALA A 160 23.86 1.99 21.19
N GLN A 161 24.72 2.54 22.07
CA GLN A 161 25.86 1.80 22.65
C GLN A 161 25.42 0.53 23.39
N ASP A 162 24.26 0.58 24.04
CA ASP A 162 23.68 -0.54 24.79
C ASP A 162 22.64 -1.32 23.98
N ALA A 163 22.55 -1.11 22.66
CA ALA A 163 21.57 -1.77 21.82
C ALA A 163 21.77 -3.30 21.82
N PRO A 164 20.72 -4.09 22.02
CA PRO A 164 20.81 -5.55 21.88
C PRO A 164 21.31 -5.96 20.50
N LEU A 165 22.36 -6.79 20.47
CA LEU A 165 22.93 -7.38 19.27
C LEU A 165 22.32 -8.76 19.06
N ILE A 166 21.53 -8.97 18.02
CA ILE A 166 20.75 -10.18 17.86
C ILE A 166 20.92 -10.85 16.49
N SER A 167 20.62 -12.15 16.47
CA SER A 167 20.22 -12.86 15.27
C SER A 167 18.83 -13.44 15.50
N ALA A 168 17.80 -12.74 15.05
CA ALA A 168 16.43 -13.22 15.17
C ALA A 168 16.26 -14.60 14.50
N LYS A 169 16.92 -14.81 13.36
CA LYS A 169 16.91 -16.10 12.65
C LYS A 169 17.42 -17.24 13.51
N ASN A 170 18.51 -17.03 14.23
CA ASN A 170 19.18 -18.07 15.04
C ASN A 170 18.75 -18.04 16.53
N GLY A 171 17.88 -17.11 16.93
CA GLY A 171 17.43 -16.97 18.31
C GLY A 171 18.48 -16.43 19.27
N ILE A 172 19.51 -15.72 18.77
CA ILE A 172 20.60 -15.17 19.59
C ILE A 172 20.18 -13.80 20.11
N GLY A 173 20.42 -13.51 21.41
CA GLY A 173 20.22 -12.19 22.03
C GLY A 173 18.76 -11.79 22.27
N ILE A 174 17.80 -12.71 22.10
CA ILE A 174 16.36 -12.40 22.24
C ILE A 174 15.99 -12.04 23.68
N GLU A 175 16.59 -12.73 24.66
CA GLU A 175 16.35 -12.42 26.08
C GLU A 175 16.75 -10.97 26.44
N ASP A 176 17.84 -10.47 25.85
CA ASP A 176 18.30 -9.10 26.08
C ASP A 176 17.31 -8.08 25.51
N VAL A 177 16.63 -8.40 24.38
CA VAL A 177 15.53 -7.58 23.86
C VAL A 177 14.36 -7.57 24.81
N LEU A 178 13.95 -8.72 25.36
CA LEU A 178 12.83 -8.83 26.29
C LEU A 178 13.08 -8.05 27.59
N GLU A 179 14.29 -8.12 28.16
CA GLU A 179 14.67 -7.33 29.33
C GLU A 179 14.69 -5.83 28.98
N ARG A 180 15.18 -5.46 27.81
CA ARG A 180 15.21 -4.05 27.37
C ARG A 180 13.80 -3.47 27.20
N ILE A 181 12.82 -4.29 26.75
CA ILE A 181 11.41 -3.89 26.72
C ILE A 181 10.91 -3.53 28.14
N VAL A 182 11.23 -4.36 29.12
CA VAL A 182 10.85 -4.09 30.53
C VAL A 182 11.46 -2.81 31.06
N GLU A 183 12.73 -2.55 30.74
CA GLU A 183 13.49 -1.42 31.23
C GLU A 183 13.13 -0.09 30.55
N ARG A 184 13.00 -0.09 29.22
CA ARG A 184 12.91 1.14 28.41
C ARG A 184 11.49 1.54 28.08
N ILE A 185 10.56 0.59 27.89
CA ILE A 185 9.20 0.95 27.55
C ILE A 185 8.43 1.29 28.83
N PRO A 186 7.86 2.50 28.95
CA PRO A 186 7.14 2.90 30.12
C PRO A 186 5.83 2.11 30.29
N ALA A 187 5.37 2.03 31.54
CA ALA A 187 4.03 1.55 31.80
C ALA A 187 2.98 2.55 31.25
N PRO A 188 1.85 2.07 30.75
CA PRO A 188 0.82 2.96 30.22
C PRO A 188 0.28 3.88 31.32
N LYS A 189 -0.04 5.10 30.93
CA LYS A 189 -0.69 6.10 31.79
C LYS A 189 -2.20 5.89 31.78
N GLY A 190 -2.92 6.53 32.68
CA GLY A 190 -4.38 6.52 32.78
C GLY A 190 -4.91 6.01 34.12
N ASN A 191 -6.18 6.28 34.40
CA ASN A 191 -6.84 5.89 35.63
C ASN A 191 -8.14 5.13 35.32
N SER A 192 -8.29 3.91 35.84
CA SER A 192 -9.45 3.05 35.63
C SER A 192 -10.77 3.59 36.23
N GLU A 193 -10.68 4.54 37.18
CA GLU A 193 -11.84 5.17 37.82
C GLU A 193 -12.39 6.39 37.04
N ASN A 194 -11.65 6.87 36.04
CA ASN A 194 -12.09 7.98 35.19
C ASN A 194 -13.19 7.54 34.19
N PRO A 195 -13.94 8.49 33.59
CA PRO A 195 -14.85 8.16 32.51
C PRO A 195 -14.12 7.43 31.38
N LEU A 196 -14.78 6.42 30.82
CA LEU A 196 -14.21 5.60 29.73
C LEU A 196 -13.77 6.46 28.54
N GLN A 197 -12.54 6.27 28.14
CA GLN A 197 -11.95 6.87 26.95
C GLN A 197 -11.04 5.84 26.28
N ALA A 198 -11.51 5.23 25.19
CA ALA A 198 -10.76 4.23 24.44
C ALA A 198 -10.60 4.64 22.99
N LEU A 199 -9.36 4.54 22.48
CA LEU A 199 -8.99 4.87 21.10
C LEU A 199 -9.21 3.65 20.21
N ILE A 200 -9.97 3.81 19.14
CA ILE A 200 -10.10 2.78 18.09
C ILE A 200 -8.87 2.88 17.17
N PHE A 201 -7.99 1.89 17.17
CA PHE A 201 -6.85 1.88 16.28
C PHE A 201 -7.04 0.98 15.04
N ASP A 202 -7.94 -0.02 15.10
CA ASP A 202 -8.34 -0.84 13.96
C ASP A 202 -9.74 -1.44 14.17
N SER A 203 -10.28 -2.07 13.13
CA SER A 203 -11.53 -2.82 13.20
C SER A 203 -11.54 -4.00 12.23
N LEU A 204 -12.29 -5.04 12.58
CA LEU A 204 -12.49 -6.22 11.76
C LEU A 204 -13.98 -6.52 11.65
N TYR A 205 -14.46 -6.80 10.45
CA TYR A 205 -15.82 -7.30 10.28
C TYR A 205 -15.83 -8.84 10.29
N ASP A 206 -16.60 -9.38 11.19
CA ASP A 206 -16.88 -10.81 11.29
C ASP A 206 -18.34 -11.07 10.93
N PRO A 207 -18.67 -12.00 10.00
CA PRO A 207 -20.06 -12.27 9.60
C PRO A 207 -20.98 -12.71 10.75
N TYR A 208 -20.43 -13.26 11.83
CA TYR A 208 -21.19 -13.77 12.97
C TYR A 208 -21.23 -12.80 14.15
N LYS A 209 -20.12 -12.10 14.42
CA LYS A 209 -19.98 -11.17 15.56
C LYS A 209 -20.28 -9.71 15.19
N GLY A 210 -20.39 -9.39 13.92
CA GLY A 210 -20.46 -8.01 13.41
C GLY A 210 -19.09 -7.34 13.44
N VAL A 211 -19.05 -6.03 13.70
CA VAL A 211 -17.80 -5.28 13.81
C VAL A 211 -17.12 -5.59 15.13
N ILE A 212 -15.87 -6.03 15.06
CA ILE A 212 -14.96 -6.19 16.18
C ILE A 212 -14.05 -4.96 16.20
N ILE A 213 -14.16 -4.15 17.25
CA ILE A 213 -13.38 -2.93 17.44
C ILE A 213 -12.08 -3.28 18.16
N PHE A 214 -10.94 -2.90 17.58
CA PHE A 214 -9.63 -3.01 18.24
C PHE A 214 -9.34 -1.68 18.92
N CYS A 215 -9.16 -1.70 20.22
CA CYS A 215 -9.00 -0.47 20.97
C CYS A 215 -7.90 -0.54 22.03
N ARG A 216 -7.36 0.62 22.34
CA ARG A 216 -6.58 0.87 23.55
C ARG A 216 -7.40 1.72 24.50
N VAL A 217 -7.58 1.23 25.72
CA VAL A 217 -8.23 1.98 26.78
C VAL A 217 -7.22 2.95 27.39
N MET A 218 -7.47 4.25 27.22
CA MET A 218 -6.63 5.32 27.77
C MET A 218 -7.06 5.65 29.20
N GLU A 219 -8.37 5.76 29.45
CA GLU A 219 -8.96 6.08 30.75
C GLU A 219 -10.20 5.21 30.98
N GLY A 220 -10.50 4.95 32.23
CA GLY A 220 -11.71 4.22 32.62
C GLY A 220 -11.66 2.72 32.42
N THR A 221 -12.82 2.10 32.39
CA THR A 221 -12.98 0.65 32.24
C THR A 221 -14.21 0.34 31.41
N VAL A 222 -14.12 -0.64 30.53
CA VAL A 222 -15.23 -1.17 29.73
C VAL A 222 -15.44 -2.65 30.03
N ARG A 223 -16.74 -3.05 30.17
CA ARG A 223 -17.16 -4.42 30.47
C ARG A 223 -18.30 -4.85 29.55
N LYS A 224 -18.58 -6.12 29.51
CA LYS A 224 -19.82 -6.64 28.93
C LYS A 224 -21.05 -5.96 29.58
N GLY A 225 -22.00 -5.52 28.74
CA GLY A 225 -23.21 -4.81 29.15
C GLY A 225 -23.04 -3.29 29.30
N THR A 226 -21.84 -2.75 29.17
CA THR A 226 -21.63 -1.31 29.09
C THR A 226 -22.29 -0.77 27.82
N THR A 227 -23.12 0.29 27.94
CA THR A 227 -23.61 1.01 26.76
C THR A 227 -22.54 2.00 26.32
N ILE A 228 -21.86 1.68 25.22
CA ILE A 228 -20.82 2.55 24.63
C ILE A 228 -21.41 3.54 23.65
N ARG A 229 -20.72 4.67 23.47
CA ARG A 229 -20.99 5.69 22.47
C ARG A 229 -19.71 5.99 21.68
N MET A 230 -19.83 5.98 20.37
CA MET A 230 -18.81 6.49 19.44
C MET A 230 -18.91 8.02 19.42
N MET A 231 -17.83 8.73 19.70
CA MET A 231 -17.89 10.19 19.84
C MET A 231 -18.03 10.92 18.51
N ALA A 232 -17.39 10.43 17.43
CA ALA A 232 -17.45 11.05 16.11
C ALA A 232 -18.78 10.77 15.39
N THR A 233 -19.26 9.53 15.40
CA THR A 233 -20.49 9.13 14.71
C THR A 233 -21.75 9.30 15.56
N GLY A 234 -21.59 9.31 16.89
CA GLY A 234 -22.71 9.36 17.85
C GLY A 234 -23.45 8.04 18.02
N ALA A 235 -23.03 6.98 17.34
CA ALA A 235 -23.63 5.65 17.45
C ALA A 235 -23.53 5.11 18.88
N ARG A 236 -24.59 4.43 19.34
CA ARG A 236 -24.66 3.85 20.68
C ARG A 236 -25.01 2.38 20.58
N GLU A 237 -24.23 1.56 21.27
CA GLU A 237 -24.40 0.10 21.25
C GLU A 237 -24.06 -0.49 22.61
N GLU A 238 -24.67 -1.64 22.94
CA GLU A 238 -24.35 -2.40 24.13
C GLU A 238 -23.21 -3.38 23.86
N VAL A 239 -22.20 -3.38 24.72
CA VAL A 239 -21.06 -4.29 24.65
C VAL A 239 -21.50 -5.73 24.92
N VAL A 240 -21.31 -6.60 23.94
CA VAL A 240 -21.60 -8.03 24.01
C VAL A 240 -20.44 -8.80 24.64
N GLU A 241 -19.22 -8.47 24.23
CA GLU A 241 -18.00 -9.13 24.68
C GLU A 241 -16.83 -8.15 24.65
N VAL A 242 -15.94 -8.26 25.61
CA VAL A 242 -14.61 -7.64 25.60
C VAL A 242 -13.55 -8.73 25.73
N GLY A 243 -12.35 -8.49 25.20
CA GLY A 243 -11.29 -9.48 25.28
C GLY A 243 -9.93 -8.96 24.82
N ILE A 244 -8.96 -9.86 24.84
CA ILE A 244 -7.56 -9.63 24.50
C ILE A 244 -7.16 -10.47 23.29
N PHE A 245 -6.03 -10.13 22.68
CA PHE A 245 -5.51 -10.80 21.50
C PHE A 245 -4.58 -11.95 21.89
N GLY A 246 -4.90 -13.18 21.48
CA GLY A 246 -3.98 -14.31 21.47
C GLY A 246 -3.28 -14.42 20.12
N ALA A 247 -2.43 -15.45 19.95
CA ALA A 247 -1.84 -15.75 18.66
C ALA A 247 -2.90 -16.28 17.68
N GLY A 248 -3.38 -15.41 16.79
CA GLY A 248 -4.42 -15.74 15.80
C GLY A 248 -5.82 -16.01 16.38
N GLN A 249 -6.11 -15.64 17.63
CA GLN A 249 -7.40 -15.87 18.26
C GLN A 249 -7.82 -14.75 19.22
N PHE A 250 -9.13 -14.58 19.38
CA PHE A 250 -9.74 -13.65 20.33
C PHE A 250 -10.03 -14.37 21.65
N ILE A 251 -9.50 -13.85 22.77
CA ILE A 251 -9.67 -14.44 24.11
C ILE A 251 -10.56 -13.52 24.94
N PRO A 252 -11.81 -13.92 25.26
CA PRO A 252 -12.70 -13.12 26.09
C PRO A 252 -12.13 -12.87 27.50
N CYS A 253 -12.37 -11.67 28.02
CA CYS A 253 -12.05 -11.32 29.39
C CYS A 253 -13.24 -10.62 30.10
N GLU A 254 -13.12 -10.36 31.41
CA GLU A 254 -14.19 -9.72 32.17
C GLU A 254 -14.28 -8.22 31.88
N GLU A 255 -13.13 -7.57 31.74
CA GLU A 255 -13.03 -6.13 31.54
C GLU A 255 -11.75 -5.74 30.82
N LEU A 256 -11.78 -4.57 30.18
CA LEU A 256 -10.61 -3.84 29.73
C LEU A 256 -10.54 -2.52 30.49
N SER A 257 -9.44 -2.29 31.21
CA SER A 257 -9.18 -1.10 32.00
C SER A 257 -8.07 -0.24 31.41
N ALA A 258 -7.88 0.96 31.94
CA ALA A 258 -6.86 1.91 31.50
C ALA A 258 -5.50 1.26 31.31
N GLY A 259 -4.87 1.53 30.18
CA GLY A 259 -3.58 0.96 29.74
C GLY A 259 -3.69 -0.36 28.97
N MET A 260 -4.86 -1.01 28.92
CA MET A 260 -5.02 -2.29 28.23
C MET A 260 -5.30 -2.10 26.73
N VAL A 261 -4.73 -3.00 25.93
CA VAL A 261 -5.05 -3.19 24.52
C VAL A 261 -5.92 -4.42 24.38
N GLY A 262 -7.02 -4.32 23.64
CA GLY A 262 -7.95 -5.42 23.46
C GLY A 262 -9.02 -5.12 22.41
N TYR A 263 -10.07 -5.94 22.40
CA TYR A 263 -11.17 -5.79 21.48
C TYR A 263 -12.53 -5.66 22.19
N ILE A 264 -13.46 -5.01 21.49
CA ILE A 264 -14.85 -4.85 21.90
C ILE A 264 -15.74 -5.36 20.77
N THR A 265 -16.76 -6.17 21.11
CA THR A 265 -17.87 -6.49 20.20
C THR A 265 -19.16 -5.92 20.75
N ALA A 266 -19.94 -5.25 19.90
CA ALA A 266 -21.17 -4.59 20.30
C ALA A 266 -22.31 -4.77 19.28
N SER A 267 -22.31 -5.88 18.52
CA SER A 267 -23.31 -6.20 17.49
C SER A 267 -23.53 -5.09 16.44
N ILE A 268 -22.53 -4.27 16.20
CA ILE A 268 -22.57 -3.19 15.24
C ILE A 268 -22.66 -3.80 13.84
N LYS A 269 -23.72 -3.45 13.11
CA LYS A 269 -23.99 -4.00 11.77
C LYS A 269 -23.40 -3.15 10.66
N ASN A 270 -23.26 -1.85 10.89
CA ASN A 270 -22.76 -0.92 9.91
C ASN A 270 -21.36 -0.45 10.32
N VAL A 271 -20.36 -0.81 9.53
CA VAL A 271 -18.96 -0.45 9.78
C VAL A 271 -18.74 1.07 9.75
N LYS A 272 -19.57 1.80 9.01
CA LYS A 272 -19.51 3.28 8.98
C LYS A 272 -19.79 3.92 10.35
N ASP A 273 -20.37 3.15 11.27
CA ASP A 273 -20.63 3.61 12.64
C ASP A 273 -19.38 3.52 13.54
N THR A 274 -18.35 2.83 13.10
CA THR A 274 -17.05 2.69 13.78
C THR A 274 -15.92 3.22 12.93
N ALA A 275 -15.64 4.50 13.04
CA ALA A 275 -14.50 5.08 12.36
C ALA A 275 -13.19 4.78 13.12
N VAL A 276 -12.16 4.31 12.44
CA VAL A 276 -10.82 4.18 13.04
C VAL A 276 -10.33 5.58 13.42
N GLY A 277 -9.79 5.72 14.63
CA GLY A 277 -9.43 7.02 15.24
C GLY A 277 -10.54 7.67 16.04
N ASP A 278 -11.75 7.07 16.08
CA ASP A 278 -12.81 7.55 16.96
C ASP A 278 -12.54 7.15 18.42
N THR A 279 -13.18 7.87 19.32
CA THR A 279 -13.15 7.61 20.75
C THR A 279 -14.40 6.89 21.19
N VAL A 280 -14.23 5.77 21.88
CA VAL A 280 -15.31 5.06 22.55
C VAL A 280 -15.42 5.56 23.99
N THR A 281 -16.62 5.95 24.40
CA THR A 281 -16.93 6.35 25.78
C THR A 281 -18.16 5.64 26.31
N ASP A 282 -18.38 5.67 27.64
CA ASP A 282 -19.61 5.18 28.25
C ASP A 282 -20.75 6.19 27.97
N ALA A 283 -21.83 5.73 27.37
CA ALA A 283 -22.98 6.58 27.06
C ALA A 283 -23.66 7.17 28.30
N ASN A 284 -23.52 6.52 29.47
CA ASN A 284 -24.12 6.95 30.75
C ASN A 284 -23.18 7.88 31.53
N ASN A 285 -21.87 7.79 31.31
CA ASN A 285 -20.86 8.63 31.95
C ASN A 285 -19.80 9.02 30.91
N PRO A 286 -20.14 9.86 29.90
CA PRO A 286 -19.26 10.16 28.78
C PRO A 286 -18.05 11.02 29.19
N CYS A 287 -16.90 10.79 28.57
CA CYS A 287 -15.76 11.67 28.71
C CYS A 287 -16.06 13.04 28.09
N ALA A 288 -15.37 14.08 28.58
CA ALA A 288 -15.62 15.46 28.18
C ALA A 288 -15.16 15.75 26.74
N GLU A 289 -14.00 15.22 26.34
CA GLU A 289 -13.36 15.48 25.05
C GLU A 289 -12.95 14.17 24.39
N PRO A 290 -13.03 14.08 23.04
CA PRO A 290 -12.50 12.93 22.32
C PRO A 290 -10.97 12.94 22.33
N LEU A 291 -10.36 11.78 22.17
CA LEU A 291 -8.94 11.64 21.89
C LEU A 291 -8.60 12.28 20.54
N PRO A 292 -7.37 12.74 20.33
CA PRO A 292 -6.92 13.16 19.02
C PRO A 292 -7.13 12.04 18.01
N GLY A 293 -7.99 12.30 17.01
CA GLY A 293 -8.28 11.35 15.94
C GLY A 293 -7.20 11.35 14.87
N TYR A 294 -7.24 10.34 13.99
CA TYR A 294 -6.35 10.28 12.84
C TYR A 294 -6.80 11.23 11.74
N LYS A 295 -5.85 11.73 10.96
CA LYS A 295 -6.16 12.45 9.71
C LYS A 295 -6.85 11.51 8.74
N LYS A 296 -7.88 11.97 8.03
CA LYS A 296 -8.47 11.19 6.94
C LYS A 296 -7.41 10.92 5.87
N VAL A 297 -7.28 9.65 5.52
CA VAL A 297 -6.41 9.25 4.42
C VAL A 297 -7.04 9.62 3.11
N GLN A 298 -6.25 10.23 2.24
CA GLN A 298 -6.63 10.48 0.86
C GLN A 298 -6.00 9.40 -0.02
N SER A 299 -6.81 8.85 -0.92
CA SER A 299 -6.27 7.94 -1.93
C SER A 299 -5.35 8.71 -2.86
N MET A 300 -4.18 8.13 -3.15
CA MET A 300 -3.14 8.72 -3.99
C MET A 300 -3.20 8.22 -5.42
N VAL A 301 -3.58 6.96 -5.58
CA VAL A 301 -3.59 6.25 -6.85
C VAL A 301 -5.01 5.78 -7.14
N TYR A 302 -5.46 5.99 -8.36
CA TYR A 302 -6.80 5.61 -8.82
C TYR A 302 -6.69 4.73 -10.05
N CYS A 303 -7.49 3.65 -10.09
CA CYS A 303 -7.69 2.89 -11.32
C CYS A 303 -9.14 2.42 -11.45
N GLY A 304 -9.56 2.13 -12.67
CA GLY A 304 -10.82 1.45 -12.93
C GLY A 304 -10.64 -0.06 -12.76
N MET A 305 -11.55 -0.71 -12.05
CA MET A 305 -11.63 -2.16 -11.91
C MET A 305 -12.91 -2.68 -12.53
N TYR A 306 -12.78 -3.59 -13.48
CA TYR A 306 -13.90 -4.14 -14.25
C TYR A 306 -13.86 -5.66 -14.19
N PRO A 307 -15.00 -6.33 -14.01
CA PRO A 307 -15.04 -7.79 -14.14
C PRO A 307 -14.83 -8.18 -15.62
N ALA A 308 -14.01 -9.18 -15.88
CA ALA A 308 -13.79 -9.70 -17.24
C ALA A 308 -15.09 -10.22 -17.87
N ASP A 309 -15.99 -10.77 -17.04
CA ASP A 309 -17.37 -11.10 -17.40
C ASP A 309 -18.31 -10.06 -16.78
N GLY A 310 -18.97 -9.25 -17.61
CA GLY A 310 -19.89 -8.19 -17.17
C GLY A 310 -21.05 -8.69 -16.31
N ALA A 311 -21.42 -9.98 -16.39
CA ALA A 311 -22.44 -10.59 -15.52
C ALA A 311 -22.00 -10.63 -14.05
N LYS A 312 -20.70 -10.58 -13.77
CA LYS A 312 -20.12 -10.56 -12.42
C LYS A 312 -20.00 -9.17 -11.78
N TYR A 313 -20.55 -8.12 -12.39
CA TYR A 313 -20.55 -6.78 -11.79
C TYR A 313 -21.16 -6.72 -10.37
N PRO A 314 -22.30 -7.39 -10.08
CA PRO A 314 -22.84 -7.45 -8.73
C PRO A 314 -21.87 -8.13 -7.73
N ASP A 315 -21.18 -9.21 -8.18
CA ASP A 315 -20.23 -9.93 -7.34
C ASP A 315 -19.02 -9.04 -7.00
N LEU A 316 -18.53 -8.26 -7.97
CA LEU A 316 -17.44 -7.29 -7.74
C LEU A 316 -17.87 -6.21 -6.75
N ARG A 317 -19.07 -5.67 -6.87
CA ARG A 317 -19.61 -4.71 -5.91
C ARG A 317 -19.63 -5.27 -4.49
N ASP A 318 -20.19 -6.46 -4.33
CA ASP A 318 -20.33 -7.09 -3.02
C ASP A 318 -18.96 -7.46 -2.42
N ALA A 319 -17.98 -7.81 -3.27
CA ALA A 319 -16.61 -8.08 -2.84
C ALA A 319 -15.89 -6.79 -2.37
N LEU A 320 -16.00 -5.69 -3.15
CA LEU A 320 -15.44 -4.39 -2.76
C LEU A 320 -16.06 -3.86 -1.46
N GLU A 321 -17.37 -4.02 -1.29
CA GLU A 321 -18.07 -3.65 -0.07
C GLU A 321 -17.53 -4.43 1.14
N LYS A 322 -17.32 -5.74 1.02
CA LYS A 322 -16.73 -6.56 2.08
C LYS A 322 -15.27 -6.21 2.37
N LEU A 323 -14.47 -5.93 1.33
CA LEU A 323 -13.09 -5.51 1.54
C LEU A 323 -12.99 -4.16 2.25
N GLN A 324 -13.83 -3.19 1.87
CA GLN A 324 -13.88 -1.87 2.52
C GLN A 324 -14.22 -1.96 4.01
N LEU A 325 -14.97 -2.99 4.44
CA LEU A 325 -15.25 -3.23 5.85
C LEU A 325 -13.98 -3.49 6.67
N ASN A 326 -12.97 -4.09 6.05
CA ASN A 326 -11.71 -4.46 6.69
C ASN A 326 -10.54 -3.55 6.29
N ASP A 327 -10.77 -2.64 5.33
CA ASP A 327 -9.79 -1.70 4.82
C ASP A 327 -10.42 -0.33 4.61
N ALA A 328 -10.33 0.51 5.63
CA ALA A 328 -10.93 1.85 5.62
C ALA A 328 -10.25 2.81 4.62
N SER A 329 -9.11 2.46 4.05
CA SER A 329 -8.39 3.25 3.06
C SER A 329 -8.89 3.01 1.63
N LEU A 330 -9.58 1.89 1.38
CA LEU A 330 -10.17 1.57 0.09
C LEU A 330 -11.41 2.44 -0.18
N ASN A 331 -11.33 3.26 -1.21
CA ASN A 331 -12.46 4.04 -1.72
C ASN A 331 -12.86 3.52 -3.10
N TYR A 332 -14.16 3.47 -3.38
CA TYR A 332 -14.64 3.09 -4.71
C TYR A 332 -15.96 3.78 -5.04
N GLU A 333 -16.16 4.05 -6.32
CA GLU A 333 -17.38 4.60 -6.88
C GLU A 333 -17.74 3.90 -8.20
N PRO A 334 -19.03 3.77 -8.54
CA PRO A 334 -19.42 3.16 -9.80
C PRO A 334 -18.86 3.94 -10.99
N GLU A 335 -18.37 3.20 -11.98
CA GLU A 335 -17.83 3.75 -13.23
C GLU A 335 -18.32 2.93 -14.41
N THR A 336 -18.38 3.57 -15.58
CA THR A 336 -18.74 2.90 -16.85
C THR A 336 -17.69 3.25 -17.89
N SER A 337 -17.16 2.22 -18.56
CA SER A 337 -16.28 2.32 -19.70
C SER A 337 -17.00 1.85 -20.96
N ILE A 338 -16.80 2.54 -22.07
CA ILE A 338 -17.35 2.12 -23.38
C ILE A 338 -16.74 0.78 -23.81
N ALA A 339 -15.45 0.58 -23.50
CA ALA A 339 -14.72 -0.62 -23.88
C ALA A 339 -14.96 -1.81 -22.93
N LEU A 340 -15.09 -1.56 -21.61
CA LEU A 340 -15.11 -2.59 -20.56
C LEU A 340 -16.48 -2.78 -19.89
N GLY A 341 -17.45 -1.89 -20.13
CA GLY A 341 -18.77 -1.94 -19.51
C GLY A 341 -18.80 -1.34 -18.10
N PHE A 342 -19.57 -1.96 -17.21
CA PHE A 342 -19.76 -1.49 -15.83
C PHE A 342 -18.63 -2.00 -14.93
N GLY A 343 -18.10 -1.10 -14.10
CA GLY A 343 -17.03 -1.36 -13.14
C GLY A 343 -17.03 -0.33 -12.02
N PHE A 344 -15.88 -0.18 -11.38
CA PHE A 344 -15.68 0.76 -10.28
C PHE A 344 -14.37 1.52 -10.45
N ARG A 345 -14.39 2.83 -10.21
CA ARG A 345 -13.19 3.62 -10.00
C ARG A 345 -12.78 3.45 -8.55
N CYS A 346 -11.63 2.83 -8.31
CA CYS A 346 -11.09 2.55 -6.99
C CYS A 346 -9.91 3.44 -6.67
N GLY A 347 -9.84 3.92 -5.43
CA GLY A 347 -8.75 4.73 -4.91
C GLY A 347 -7.93 3.94 -3.89
N PHE A 348 -6.61 4.04 -3.98
CA PHE A 348 -5.62 3.29 -3.21
C PHE A 348 -4.57 4.22 -2.60
N LEU A 349 -3.88 3.74 -1.56
CA LEU A 349 -2.77 4.45 -0.93
C LEU A 349 -1.54 4.53 -1.84
N GLY A 350 -1.25 3.46 -2.56
CA GLY A 350 -0.15 3.32 -3.50
C GLY A 350 -0.33 2.10 -4.41
N LEU A 351 0.70 1.76 -5.17
CA LEU A 351 0.65 0.61 -6.07
C LEU A 351 0.60 -0.73 -5.34
N LEU A 352 1.37 -0.89 -4.29
CA LEU A 352 1.36 -2.14 -3.51
C LEU A 352 -0.02 -2.40 -2.91
N HIS A 353 -0.68 -1.34 -2.41
CA HIS A 353 -2.05 -1.45 -1.93
C HIS A 353 -3.02 -1.88 -3.05
N LEU A 354 -2.89 -1.30 -4.26
CA LEU A 354 -3.68 -1.69 -5.43
C LEU A 354 -3.49 -3.17 -5.78
N GLU A 355 -2.23 -3.63 -5.85
CA GLU A 355 -1.92 -5.02 -6.16
C GLU A 355 -2.50 -6.00 -5.14
N ILE A 356 -2.40 -5.66 -3.86
CA ILE A 356 -2.95 -6.48 -2.77
C ILE A 356 -4.48 -6.59 -2.89
N ILE A 357 -5.18 -5.47 -3.10
CA ILE A 357 -6.64 -5.48 -3.26
C ILE A 357 -7.04 -6.26 -4.50
N GLN A 358 -6.32 -6.10 -5.62
CA GLN A 358 -6.58 -6.88 -6.83
C GLN A 358 -6.40 -8.37 -6.58
N GLU A 359 -5.28 -8.80 -6.00
CA GLU A 359 -5.04 -10.22 -5.71
C GLU A 359 -6.05 -10.80 -4.72
N ARG A 360 -6.49 -10.02 -3.74
CA ARG A 360 -7.56 -10.44 -2.81
C ARG A 360 -8.90 -10.63 -3.53
N LEU A 361 -9.28 -9.72 -4.42
CA LEU A 361 -10.49 -9.87 -5.24
C LEU A 361 -10.43 -11.12 -6.13
N GLU A 362 -9.26 -11.40 -6.71
CA GLU A 362 -9.05 -12.58 -7.57
C GLU A 362 -9.06 -13.88 -6.76
N ARG A 363 -8.35 -13.95 -5.63
CA ARG A 363 -8.16 -15.18 -4.83
C ARG A 363 -9.30 -15.45 -3.86
N GLU A 364 -9.73 -14.46 -3.07
CA GLU A 364 -10.75 -14.65 -2.03
C GLU A 364 -12.17 -14.69 -2.60
N TYR A 365 -12.42 -13.94 -3.70
CA TYR A 365 -13.75 -13.80 -4.30
C TYR A 365 -13.87 -14.45 -5.68
N ASN A 366 -12.80 -15.04 -6.21
CA ASN A 366 -12.75 -15.73 -7.51
C ASN A 366 -13.25 -14.86 -8.67
N LEU A 367 -12.79 -13.62 -8.71
CA LEU A 367 -13.12 -12.63 -9.73
C LEU A 367 -11.95 -12.49 -10.72
N ASP A 368 -12.25 -12.63 -12.01
CA ASP A 368 -11.31 -12.24 -13.07
C ASP A 368 -11.50 -10.75 -13.35
N LEU A 369 -10.46 -9.95 -13.19
CA LEU A 369 -10.52 -8.50 -13.26
C LEU A 369 -9.70 -7.95 -14.43
N VAL A 370 -10.21 -6.89 -15.04
CA VAL A 370 -9.48 -6.00 -15.94
C VAL A 370 -9.28 -4.69 -15.21
N THR A 371 -8.03 -4.31 -14.98
CA THR A 371 -7.67 -3.03 -14.35
C THR A 371 -7.19 -2.05 -15.41
N THR A 372 -7.65 -0.79 -15.33
CA THR A 372 -7.09 0.30 -16.13
C THR A 372 -5.74 0.72 -15.57
N ALA A 373 -4.99 1.50 -16.32
CA ALA A 373 -3.74 2.06 -15.80
C ALA A 373 -3.99 2.90 -14.54
N PRO A 374 -3.18 2.71 -13.48
CA PRO A 374 -3.24 3.59 -12.32
C PRO A 374 -2.89 5.03 -12.72
N GLY A 375 -3.53 5.97 -12.11
CA GLY A 375 -3.28 7.40 -12.30
C GLY A 375 -3.42 8.14 -10.98
N VAL A 376 -2.96 9.38 -10.97
CA VAL A 376 -3.08 10.29 -9.82
C VAL A 376 -4.31 11.19 -9.97
N VAL A 377 -4.67 11.89 -8.89
CA VAL A 377 -5.68 12.95 -8.97
C VAL A 377 -5.04 14.20 -9.53
N TYR A 378 -5.60 14.74 -10.61
CA TYR A 378 -5.22 16.04 -11.17
C TYR A 378 -6.24 17.09 -10.78
N LYS A 379 -5.80 18.32 -10.58
CA LYS A 379 -6.70 19.46 -10.44
C LYS A 379 -6.78 20.18 -11.77
N VAL A 380 -7.99 20.32 -12.28
CA VAL A 380 -8.28 21.01 -13.55
C VAL A 380 -9.03 22.28 -13.24
N TYR A 381 -8.45 23.40 -13.59
CA TYR A 381 -9.06 24.72 -13.45
C TYR A 381 -9.66 25.11 -14.77
N LYS A 382 -10.96 25.38 -14.75
CA LYS A 382 -11.71 25.81 -15.93
C LYS A 382 -11.65 27.33 -16.10
N THR A 383 -11.82 27.76 -17.33
CA THR A 383 -11.86 29.19 -17.70
C THR A 383 -12.99 29.98 -17.00
N ASN A 384 -14.01 29.28 -16.49
CA ASN A 384 -15.09 29.89 -15.69
C ASN A 384 -14.75 30.02 -14.20
N GLY A 385 -13.54 29.61 -13.77
CA GLY A 385 -13.08 29.65 -12.39
C GLY A 385 -13.45 28.42 -11.54
N GLU A 386 -14.12 27.42 -12.10
CA GLU A 386 -14.41 26.15 -11.43
C GLU A 386 -13.18 25.27 -11.38
N MET A 387 -12.89 24.67 -10.24
CA MET A 387 -11.86 23.62 -10.07
C MET A 387 -12.53 22.26 -9.93
N ILE A 388 -12.07 21.30 -10.71
CA ILE A 388 -12.50 19.90 -10.63
C ILE A 388 -11.32 18.99 -10.32
N GLU A 389 -11.54 17.96 -9.52
CA GLU A 389 -10.60 16.87 -9.32
C GLU A 389 -10.83 15.79 -10.37
N LEU A 390 -9.79 15.51 -11.16
CA LEU A 390 -9.83 14.55 -12.25
C LEU A 390 -9.13 13.27 -11.82
N THR A 391 -9.88 12.19 -11.62
CA THR A 391 -9.38 10.84 -11.33
C THR A 391 -9.41 9.94 -12.55
N ASN A 392 -10.31 10.21 -13.52
CA ASN A 392 -10.46 9.46 -14.75
C ASN A 392 -10.12 10.34 -15.96
N PRO A 393 -9.09 9.98 -16.76
CA PRO A 393 -8.72 10.74 -17.96
C PRO A 393 -9.87 10.97 -18.96
N SER A 394 -10.84 10.05 -19.03
CA SER A 394 -11.99 10.15 -19.93
C SER A 394 -12.95 11.29 -19.56
N ASN A 395 -12.89 11.78 -18.32
CA ASN A 395 -13.70 12.89 -17.83
C ASN A 395 -13.03 14.27 -18.00
N LEU A 396 -11.88 14.33 -18.70
CA LEU A 396 -11.19 15.59 -18.96
C LEU A 396 -12.11 16.52 -19.78
N PRO A 397 -12.37 17.76 -19.33
CA PRO A 397 -13.12 18.75 -20.11
C PRO A 397 -12.48 19.05 -21.48
N ASP A 398 -13.24 19.68 -22.37
CA ASP A 398 -12.71 20.14 -23.64
C ASP A 398 -11.50 21.08 -23.40
N PRO A 399 -10.40 20.96 -24.17
CA PRO A 399 -9.23 21.82 -24.00
C PRO A 399 -9.54 23.33 -24.02
N SER A 400 -10.60 23.75 -24.71
CA SER A 400 -11.05 25.16 -24.73
C SER A 400 -11.66 25.64 -23.42
N GLU A 401 -12.11 24.75 -22.55
CA GLU A 401 -12.66 25.05 -21.24
C GLU A 401 -11.60 25.03 -20.13
N ILE A 402 -10.38 24.55 -20.41
CA ILE A 402 -9.31 24.41 -19.43
C ILE A 402 -8.44 25.66 -19.44
N ASP A 403 -8.27 26.28 -18.29
CA ASP A 403 -7.30 27.37 -18.07
C ASP A 403 -5.91 26.78 -17.82
N HIS A 404 -5.77 25.96 -16.78
CA HIS A 404 -4.54 25.22 -16.47
C HIS A 404 -4.85 23.92 -15.72
N MET A 405 -3.84 23.07 -15.58
CA MET A 405 -3.91 21.83 -14.83
C MET A 405 -2.76 21.75 -13.83
N GLU A 406 -3.05 21.19 -12.66
CA GLU A 406 -2.04 20.91 -11.64
C GLU A 406 -1.90 19.40 -11.41
N GLU A 407 -0.67 18.98 -11.16
CA GLU A 407 -0.35 17.61 -10.77
C GLU A 407 0.21 17.55 -9.34
N PRO A 408 0.02 16.43 -8.62
CA PRO A 408 0.58 16.27 -7.29
C PRO A 408 2.10 16.07 -7.36
N ILE A 409 2.81 16.84 -6.53
CA ILE A 409 4.26 16.78 -6.37
C ILE A 409 4.58 16.19 -5.01
N VAL A 410 5.59 15.33 -4.97
CA VAL A 410 6.13 14.76 -3.74
C VAL A 410 7.53 15.28 -3.46
N THR A 411 7.87 15.38 -2.18
CA THR A 411 9.24 15.50 -1.71
C THR A 411 9.76 14.10 -1.46
N ALA A 412 10.79 13.71 -2.20
CA ALA A 412 11.37 12.38 -2.19
C ALA A 412 12.74 12.40 -1.50
N GLU A 413 12.97 11.46 -0.60
CA GLU A 413 14.23 11.19 0.06
C GLU A 413 14.78 9.84 -0.40
N ILE A 414 15.97 9.87 -1.02
CA ILE A 414 16.61 8.69 -1.58
C ILE A 414 17.94 8.49 -0.91
N MET A 415 18.07 7.43 -0.13
CA MET A 415 19.34 7.05 0.46
C MET A 415 20.06 6.08 -0.47
N VAL A 416 21.31 6.38 -0.79
CA VAL A 416 22.10 5.60 -1.76
C VAL A 416 23.58 5.62 -1.40
N THR A 417 24.31 4.57 -1.77
CA THR A 417 25.77 4.54 -1.65
C THR A 417 26.44 5.45 -2.70
N ASN A 418 27.58 6.04 -2.36
CA ASN A 418 28.27 7.03 -3.19
C ASN A 418 28.54 6.56 -4.63
N GLU A 419 28.74 5.25 -4.83
CA GLU A 419 28.97 4.62 -6.14
C GLU A 419 27.79 4.85 -7.12
N PHE A 420 26.55 4.89 -6.62
CA PHE A 420 25.35 4.95 -7.44
C PHE A 420 24.70 6.34 -7.50
N ILE A 421 25.25 7.35 -6.85
CA ILE A 421 24.70 8.72 -6.83
C ILE A 421 24.38 9.21 -8.24
N GLY A 422 25.35 9.11 -9.16
CA GLY A 422 25.18 9.58 -10.53
C GLY A 422 24.04 8.89 -11.28
N SER A 423 23.95 7.57 -11.14
CA SER A 423 22.90 6.76 -11.77
C SER A 423 21.49 7.08 -11.24
N ILE A 424 21.39 7.36 -9.94
CA ILE A 424 20.11 7.72 -9.32
C ILE A 424 19.71 9.17 -9.66
N MET A 425 20.68 10.10 -9.70
CA MET A 425 20.41 11.47 -10.17
C MET A 425 19.92 11.49 -11.62
N GLU A 426 20.49 10.66 -12.50
CA GLU A 426 20.03 10.50 -13.89
C GLU A 426 18.59 9.96 -13.93
N LEU A 427 18.26 8.93 -13.13
CA LEU A 427 16.90 8.41 -13.00
C LEU A 427 15.91 9.50 -12.59
N CYS A 428 16.24 10.26 -11.55
CA CYS A 428 15.36 11.35 -11.08
C CYS A 428 15.17 12.42 -12.15
N GLN A 429 16.22 12.74 -12.93
CA GLN A 429 16.12 13.69 -14.03
C GLN A 429 15.23 13.17 -15.17
N GLU A 430 15.34 11.88 -15.53
CA GLU A 430 14.46 11.23 -16.50
C GLU A 430 12.98 11.29 -16.09
N ARG A 431 12.73 11.31 -14.77
CA ARG A 431 11.39 11.39 -14.16
C ARG A 431 10.98 12.83 -13.79
N ARG A 432 11.52 13.83 -14.48
CA ARG A 432 11.22 15.26 -14.27
C ARG A 432 11.50 15.75 -12.84
N GLY A 433 12.42 15.09 -12.13
CA GLY A 433 12.78 15.43 -10.77
C GLY A 433 13.53 16.76 -10.67
N ARG A 434 13.15 17.57 -9.69
CA ARG A 434 13.82 18.81 -9.31
C ARG A 434 14.74 18.53 -8.12
N TYR A 435 16.04 18.66 -8.33
CA TYR A 435 17.03 18.46 -7.28
C TYR A 435 16.92 19.55 -6.22
N LEU A 436 16.82 19.16 -4.94
CA LEU A 436 16.76 20.05 -3.80
C LEU A 436 18.10 20.13 -3.07
N GLY A 437 18.76 19.01 -2.91
CA GLY A 437 20.02 18.93 -2.17
C GLY A 437 20.50 17.50 -1.99
N MET A 438 21.72 17.39 -1.45
CA MET A 438 22.35 16.14 -1.09
C MET A 438 23.12 16.30 0.20
N GLU A 439 22.96 15.36 1.11
CA GLU A 439 23.69 15.29 2.36
C GLU A 439 24.53 14.01 2.36
N TYR A 440 25.84 14.16 2.57
CA TYR A 440 26.71 13.01 2.76
C TYR A 440 26.60 12.52 4.20
N MET A 441 26.40 11.22 4.33
CA MET A 441 26.32 10.53 5.60
C MET A 441 27.63 9.79 5.88
N GLU A 442 27.92 9.48 7.12
CA GLU A 442 29.03 8.62 7.45
C GLU A 442 28.87 7.24 6.82
N GLY A 443 29.97 6.55 6.50
CA GLY A 443 29.94 5.21 5.93
C GLY A 443 29.71 5.09 4.42
N SER A 444 30.07 6.11 3.61
CA SER A 444 29.98 6.10 2.13
C SER A 444 28.56 6.15 1.54
N ARG A 445 27.60 6.74 2.25
CA ARG A 445 26.22 6.96 1.79
C ARG A 445 25.90 8.43 1.60
N ALA A 446 24.87 8.69 0.79
CA ALA A 446 24.31 10.02 0.60
C ALA A 446 22.79 9.97 0.63
N LEU A 447 22.18 11.00 1.20
CA LEU A 447 20.75 11.27 1.15
C LEU A 447 20.50 12.31 0.06
N LEU A 448 19.84 11.91 -1.00
CA LEU A 448 19.41 12.78 -2.08
C LEU A 448 17.99 13.25 -1.82
N LYS A 449 17.75 14.57 -1.96
CA LYS A 449 16.41 15.17 -1.81
C LYS A 449 15.97 15.72 -3.15
N TYR A 450 14.78 15.28 -3.59
CA TYR A 450 14.18 15.65 -4.85
C TYR A 450 12.70 16.03 -4.67
N GLU A 451 12.20 16.85 -5.57
CA GLU A 451 10.78 16.97 -5.82
C GLU A 451 10.45 16.25 -7.14
N LEU A 452 9.48 15.37 -7.09
CA LEU A 452 9.08 14.53 -8.22
C LEU A 452 7.57 14.60 -8.41
N PRO A 453 7.07 14.60 -9.65
CA PRO A 453 5.65 14.39 -9.89
C PRO A 453 5.24 12.98 -9.45
N LEU A 454 4.16 12.88 -8.67
CA LEU A 454 3.70 11.57 -8.16
C LEU A 454 3.44 10.58 -9.29
N ASN A 455 2.89 11.03 -10.41
CA ASN A 455 2.62 10.16 -11.56
C ASN A 455 3.87 9.53 -12.19
N GLU A 456 5.05 10.12 -12.00
CA GLU A 456 6.32 9.58 -12.53
C GLU A 456 6.95 8.52 -11.61
N ILE A 457 6.47 8.40 -10.36
CA ILE A 457 7.00 7.45 -9.39
C ILE A 457 6.08 6.25 -9.15
N ILE A 458 4.78 6.36 -9.47
CA ILE A 458 3.82 5.29 -9.20
C ILE A 458 3.95 4.06 -10.11
N TYR A 459 4.72 4.12 -11.20
CA TYR A 459 4.86 2.96 -12.10
C TYR A 459 6.08 2.12 -11.70
N ASP A 460 7.17 2.28 -12.34
CA ASP A 460 8.36 1.43 -12.27
C ASP A 460 9.57 2.11 -11.60
N PHE A 461 9.35 3.29 -10.98
CA PHE A 461 10.43 4.06 -10.37
C PHE A 461 11.17 3.28 -9.28
N PHE A 462 10.44 2.57 -8.41
CA PHE A 462 11.05 1.78 -7.35
C PHE A 462 11.91 0.63 -7.89
N ASP A 463 11.41 -0.07 -8.91
CA ASP A 463 12.13 -1.15 -9.56
C ASP A 463 13.37 -0.63 -10.31
N ALA A 464 13.23 0.50 -11.00
CA ALA A 464 14.35 1.18 -11.65
C ALA A 464 15.40 1.65 -10.63
N LEU A 465 14.97 2.20 -9.49
CA LEU A 465 15.84 2.60 -8.39
C LEU A 465 16.65 1.42 -7.86
N LYS A 466 15.99 0.31 -7.54
CA LYS A 466 16.62 -0.93 -7.05
C LYS A 466 17.58 -1.51 -8.10
N SER A 467 17.16 -1.57 -9.35
CA SER A 467 17.99 -2.10 -10.45
C SER A 467 19.25 -1.26 -10.65
N ARG A 468 19.12 0.08 -10.71
CA ARG A 468 20.25 1.00 -10.95
C ARG A 468 21.22 1.10 -9.77
N SER A 469 20.77 0.74 -8.56
CA SER A 469 21.58 0.74 -7.34
C SER A 469 21.98 -0.65 -6.86
N ARG A 470 21.73 -1.71 -7.65
CA ARG A 470 21.94 -3.11 -7.23
C ARG A 470 21.27 -3.46 -5.90
N GLY A 471 20.14 -2.85 -5.61
CA GLY A 471 19.39 -3.04 -4.37
C GLY A 471 19.82 -2.16 -3.19
N TYR A 472 20.84 -1.33 -3.34
CA TYR A 472 21.37 -0.50 -2.25
C TYR A 472 20.65 0.83 -2.03
N ALA A 473 19.76 1.26 -2.94
CA ALA A 473 18.99 2.48 -2.74
C ALA A 473 17.68 2.18 -2.02
N SER A 474 17.36 3.02 -1.05
CA SER A 474 16.04 3.10 -0.43
C SER A 474 15.36 4.43 -0.74
N PHE A 475 14.05 4.45 -0.67
CA PHE A 475 13.22 5.55 -1.15
C PHE A 475 12.04 5.74 -0.22
N ASP A 476 11.81 6.98 0.16
CA ASP A 476 10.62 7.43 0.87
C ASP A 476 10.14 8.77 0.30
N TYR A 477 8.86 9.09 0.47
CA TYR A 477 8.32 10.33 -0.06
C TYR A 477 7.09 10.82 0.70
N ASP A 478 6.92 12.13 0.72
CA ASP A 478 5.76 12.83 1.26
C ASP A 478 5.11 13.73 0.21
N ILE A 479 3.81 13.90 0.30
CA ILE A 479 3.08 14.84 -0.58
C ILE A 479 3.42 16.27 -0.20
N LYS A 480 4.03 16.99 -1.14
CA LYS A 480 4.28 18.43 -1.01
C LYS A 480 3.04 19.26 -1.28
N GLY A 481 2.26 18.88 -2.31
CA GLY A 481 1.09 19.63 -2.78
C GLY A 481 0.91 19.51 -4.28
N TYR A 482 0.25 20.48 -4.89
CA TYR A 482 -0.03 20.52 -6.32
C TYR A 482 0.75 21.65 -6.99
N GLU A 483 1.25 21.43 -8.20
CA GLU A 483 1.93 22.43 -9.01
C GLU A 483 1.38 22.40 -10.45
N GLU A 484 1.30 23.58 -11.06
CA GLU A 484 0.88 23.71 -12.46
C GLU A 484 1.84 22.98 -13.40
N SER A 485 1.30 22.23 -14.36
CA SER A 485 2.07 21.44 -15.30
C SER A 485 1.39 21.37 -16.67
N LYS A 486 2.22 21.24 -17.72
CA LYS A 486 1.75 21.10 -19.11
C LYS A 486 1.27 19.69 -19.38
N LEU A 487 0.07 19.37 -18.94
CA LEU A 487 -0.52 18.04 -19.04
C LEU A 487 -1.41 17.94 -20.28
N VAL A 488 -1.42 16.78 -20.91
CA VAL A 488 -2.25 16.44 -22.06
C VAL A 488 -2.87 15.05 -21.89
N LYS A 489 -4.05 14.86 -22.47
CA LYS A 489 -4.67 13.53 -22.57
C LYS A 489 -4.06 12.80 -23.76
N LEU A 490 -3.52 11.62 -23.50
CA LEU A 490 -3.03 10.68 -24.49
C LEU A 490 -4.08 9.59 -24.70
N ASP A 491 -4.69 9.55 -25.86
CA ASP A 491 -5.70 8.57 -26.24
C ASP A 491 -5.09 7.46 -27.08
N ILE A 492 -5.51 6.23 -26.82
CA ILE A 492 -5.12 5.06 -27.63
C ILE A 492 -6.32 4.63 -28.47
N LEU A 493 -6.08 4.56 -29.79
CA LEU A 493 -7.07 4.08 -30.74
C LEU A 493 -6.64 2.72 -31.29
N ILE A 494 -7.53 1.73 -31.19
CA ILE A 494 -7.34 0.40 -31.77
C ILE A 494 -8.36 0.23 -32.89
N ASN A 495 -7.89 -0.10 -34.07
CA ASN A 495 -8.72 -0.15 -35.28
C ASN A 495 -9.47 1.17 -35.58
N ARG A 496 -8.90 2.32 -35.13
CA ARG A 496 -9.43 3.70 -35.23
C ARG A 496 -10.55 4.03 -34.25
N GLU A 497 -10.86 3.15 -33.34
CA GLU A 497 -11.81 3.39 -32.26
C GLU A 497 -11.03 3.70 -30.98
N GLU A 498 -11.41 4.75 -30.25
CA GLU A 498 -10.81 5.14 -29.00
C GLU A 498 -11.15 4.09 -27.92
N VAL A 499 -10.13 3.67 -27.18
CA VAL A 499 -10.26 2.77 -26.03
C VAL A 499 -10.08 3.61 -24.77
N ASP A 500 -11.18 4.04 -24.20
CA ASP A 500 -11.23 4.92 -23.02
C ASP A 500 -10.44 4.36 -21.82
N ALA A 501 -10.44 3.06 -21.64
CA ALA A 501 -9.69 2.37 -20.59
C ALA A 501 -8.16 2.44 -20.76
N LEU A 502 -7.67 2.85 -21.95
CA LEU A 502 -6.26 3.04 -22.27
C LEU A 502 -5.89 4.53 -22.44
N SER A 503 -6.72 5.45 -21.98
CA SER A 503 -6.41 6.88 -21.97
C SER A 503 -5.61 7.28 -20.73
N PHE A 504 -4.65 8.20 -20.90
CA PHE A 504 -3.75 8.67 -19.83
C PHE A 504 -3.64 10.18 -19.82
N ILE A 505 -3.37 10.74 -18.65
CA ILE A 505 -2.83 12.09 -18.53
C ILE A 505 -1.31 12.00 -18.42
N VAL A 506 -0.62 12.70 -19.31
CA VAL A 506 0.84 12.71 -19.38
C VAL A 506 1.37 14.12 -19.57
N HIS A 507 2.63 14.34 -19.22
CA HIS A 507 3.30 15.62 -19.56
C HIS A 507 3.46 15.75 -21.07
N ALA A 508 3.24 16.95 -21.60
CA ALA A 508 3.26 17.18 -23.06
C ALA A 508 4.58 16.74 -23.73
N ASP A 509 5.72 16.96 -23.07
CA ASP A 509 7.03 16.63 -23.62
C ASP A 509 7.28 15.11 -23.69
N SER A 510 6.65 14.32 -22.81
CA SER A 510 6.78 12.85 -22.78
C SER A 510 5.71 12.12 -23.60
N ALA A 511 4.69 12.84 -24.09
CA ALA A 511 3.52 12.26 -24.75
C ALA A 511 3.88 11.40 -25.96
N TYR A 512 4.79 11.87 -26.82
CA TYR A 512 5.21 11.15 -28.02
C TYR A 512 5.90 9.82 -27.69
N GLU A 513 6.90 9.87 -26.83
CA GLU A 513 7.69 8.69 -26.49
C GLU A 513 6.82 7.64 -25.78
N ARG A 514 6.00 8.07 -24.82
CA ARG A 514 5.07 7.20 -24.09
C ARG A 514 4.03 6.59 -25.04
N GLY A 515 3.41 7.40 -25.90
CA GLY A 515 2.46 6.92 -26.92
C GLY A 515 3.07 5.91 -27.89
N ARG A 516 4.31 6.13 -28.31
CA ARG A 516 5.05 5.19 -29.17
C ARG A 516 5.30 3.86 -28.48
N ARG A 517 5.86 3.87 -27.27
CA ARG A 517 6.11 2.64 -26.49
C ARG A 517 4.83 1.85 -26.22
N MET A 518 3.73 2.54 -25.90
CA MET A 518 2.42 1.90 -25.73
C MET A 518 1.95 1.21 -27.01
N CYS A 519 2.03 1.87 -28.16
CA CYS A 519 1.67 1.27 -29.43
C CYS A 519 2.53 0.05 -29.78
N GLU A 520 3.83 0.08 -29.49
CA GLU A 520 4.76 -1.04 -29.69
C GLU A 520 4.36 -2.25 -28.80
N LYS A 521 4.12 -2.05 -27.49
CA LYS A 521 3.71 -3.13 -26.59
C LYS A 521 2.33 -3.70 -26.94
N LEU A 522 1.35 -2.85 -27.21
CA LEU A 522 0.03 -3.30 -27.63
C LEU A 522 0.05 -4.12 -28.93
N LYS A 523 0.94 -3.79 -29.85
CA LYS A 523 1.12 -4.54 -31.09
C LYS A 523 1.58 -5.98 -30.83
N ASP A 524 2.40 -6.20 -29.81
CA ASP A 524 2.92 -7.52 -29.47
C ASP A 524 1.87 -8.37 -28.72
N GLU A 525 1.02 -7.73 -27.91
CA GLU A 525 -0.02 -8.40 -27.12
C GLU A 525 -1.32 -8.66 -27.89
N ILE A 526 -1.69 -7.78 -28.84
CA ILE A 526 -2.92 -7.96 -29.61
C ILE A 526 -2.74 -9.07 -30.66
N PRO A 527 -3.58 -10.11 -30.65
CA PRO A 527 -3.46 -11.23 -31.57
C PRO A 527 -3.71 -10.80 -33.01
N ARG A 528 -3.04 -11.46 -33.95
CA ARG A 528 -3.24 -11.22 -35.37
C ARG A 528 -4.61 -11.67 -35.83
N HIS A 529 -5.33 -10.80 -36.50
CA HIS A 529 -6.62 -11.08 -37.13
C HIS A 529 -6.48 -11.28 -38.64
N LEU A 530 -7.58 -11.58 -39.32
CA LEU A 530 -7.61 -11.72 -40.79
C LEU A 530 -7.48 -10.38 -41.52
N PHE A 531 -7.46 -9.26 -40.80
CA PHE A 531 -7.27 -7.90 -41.29
C PHE A 531 -6.18 -7.17 -40.48
N GLU A 532 -5.69 -6.06 -40.99
CA GLU A 532 -4.70 -5.24 -40.30
C GLU A 532 -5.37 -4.38 -39.23
N ILE A 533 -4.78 -4.37 -38.03
CA ILE A 533 -5.25 -3.56 -36.93
C ILE A 533 -4.27 -2.41 -36.70
N PRO A 534 -4.62 -1.17 -37.05
CA PRO A 534 -3.83 -0.01 -36.67
C PRO A 534 -4.00 0.28 -35.19
N ILE A 535 -2.90 0.50 -34.47
CA ILE A 535 -2.83 0.98 -33.11
C ILE A 535 -2.24 2.37 -33.18
N GLN A 536 -2.91 3.35 -32.63
CA GLN A 536 -2.54 4.76 -32.77
C GLN A 536 -2.61 5.44 -31.40
N ALA A 537 -1.63 6.30 -31.13
CA ALA A 537 -1.66 7.21 -29.99
C ALA A 537 -1.98 8.62 -30.51
N ALA A 538 -2.89 9.31 -29.85
CA ALA A 538 -3.33 10.63 -30.23
C ALA A 538 -3.37 11.61 -29.05
N VAL A 539 -3.11 12.88 -29.32
CA VAL A 539 -3.26 13.99 -28.36
C VAL A 539 -4.15 15.04 -29.02
N GLY A 540 -5.28 15.39 -28.38
CA GLY A 540 -6.23 16.36 -28.95
C GLY A 540 -6.73 15.96 -30.33
N GLY A 541 -6.94 14.67 -30.60
CA GLY A 541 -7.37 14.14 -31.89
C GLY A 541 -6.25 14.02 -32.95
N LYS A 542 -5.04 14.54 -32.70
CA LYS A 542 -3.90 14.44 -33.60
C LYS A 542 -3.12 13.18 -33.30
N ILE A 543 -2.97 12.30 -34.29
CA ILE A 543 -2.17 11.09 -34.18
C ILE A 543 -0.69 11.45 -34.08
N ILE A 544 -0.03 11.03 -33.00
CA ILE A 544 1.39 11.29 -32.72
C ILE A 544 2.26 10.05 -32.93
N ALA A 545 1.72 8.84 -32.72
CA ALA A 545 2.43 7.59 -32.94
C ALA A 545 1.48 6.53 -33.55
N ARG A 546 2.04 5.58 -34.27
CA ARG A 546 1.26 4.51 -34.92
C ARG A 546 2.09 3.25 -35.08
N GLU A 547 1.45 2.13 -34.73
CA GLU A 547 1.90 0.78 -35.04
C GLU A 547 0.78 -0.01 -35.74
N THR A 548 1.11 -1.17 -36.31
CA THR A 548 0.14 -1.98 -37.01
C THR A 548 0.37 -3.46 -36.76
N VAL A 549 -0.66 -4.15 -36.23
CA VAL A 549 -0.70 -5.61 -36.17
C VAL A 549 -0.99 -6.15 -37.56
N LYS A 550 -0.05 -6.87 -38.14
CA LYS A 550 -0.18 -7.40 -39.51
C LYS A 550 -1.26 -8.47 -39.57
N ALA A 551 -2.04 -8.46 -40.64
CA ALA A 551 -3.06 -9.48 -40.87
C ALA A 551 -2.44 -10.89 -41.01
N MET A 552 -3.14 -11.92 -40.52
CA MET A 552 -2.80 -13.29 -40.83
C MET A 552 -2.91 -13.52 -42.35
N ARG A 553 -1.86 -14.08 -42.94
CA ARG A 553 -1.88 -14.48 -44.34
C ARG A 553 -2.39 -15.92 -44.44
N LYS A 554 -3.55 -16.10 -45.04
CA LYS A 554 -3.97 -17.41 -45.53
C LYS A 554 -3.28 -17.61 -46.87
N ASP A 555 -2.50 -18.67 -47.01
CA ASP A 555 -1.91 -19.01 -48.29
C ASP A 555 -2.98 -19.51 -49.24
N VAL A 556 -3.62 -18.56 -49.92
CA VAL A 556 -4.66 -18.87 -50.91
C VAL A 556 -4.08 -19.42 -52.25
N LEU A 557 -2.75 -19.35 -52.40
CA LEU A 557 -2.03 -19.80 -53.57
C LEU A 557 -1.52 -21.25 -53.46
N ALA A 558 -1.49 -21.82 -52.24
CA ALA A 558 -0.99 -23.18 -51.98
C ALA A 558 -1.72 -24.27 -52.81
N LYS A 559 -2.94 -24.03 -53.24
CA LYS A 559 -3.73 -24.93 -54.07
C LYS A 559 -3.68 -24.61 -55.58
N CYS A 560 -2.87 -23.62 -55.99
CA CYS A 560 -2.73 -23.26 -57.40
C CYS A 560 -1.55 -24.00 -58.00
N TYR A 561 -1.79 -25.18 -58.55
CA TYR A 561 -0.82 -25.87 -59.39
C TYR A 561 -0.79 -25.24 -60.78
N GLY A 562 0.40 -24.81 -61.23
CA GLY A 562 0.64 -24.29 -62.59
C GLY A 562 0.69 -22.75 -62.69
N GLY A 563 1.22 -22.25 -63.81
CA GLY A 563 1.60 -20.86 -64.06
C GLY A 563 0.47 -19.88 -64.37
N ASP A 564 -0.77 -20.13 -64.01
CA ASP A 564 -1.89 -19.21 -64.30
C ASP A 564 -1.83 -17.94 -63.39
N ILE A 565 -1.12 -16.94 -63.94
CA ILE A 565 -0.90 -15.63 -63.31
C ILE A 565 -2.25 -14.90 -63.10
N THR A 566 -3.21 -15.06 -64.01
CA THR A 566 -4.51 -14.37 -63.94
C THR A 566 -5.35 -14.88 -62.76
N ARG A 567 -5.36 -16.18 -62.57
CA ARG A 567 -6.06 -16.83 -61.43
C ARG A 567 -5.43 -16.46 -60.09
N LYS A 568 -4.10 -16.40 -60.04
CA LYS A 568 -3.35 -15.96 -58.84
C LYS A 568 -3.69 -14.50 -58.48
N LYS A 569 -3.70 -13.59 -59.46
CA LYS A 569 -4.10 -12.19 -59.23
C LYS A 569 -5.51 -12.06 -58.73
N LYS A 570 -6.47 -12.78 -59.34
CA LYS A 570 -7.89 -12.74 -58.97
C LYS A 570 -8.16 -13.30 -57.57
N LEU A 571 -7.42 -14.33 -57.15
CA LEU A 571 -7.49 -14.86 -55.77
C LEU A 571 -6.91 -13.87 -54.75
N LEU A 572 -5.81 -13.19 -55.07
CA LEU A 572 -5.24 -12.17 -54.19
C LEU A 572 -6.13 -10.94 -54.09
N GLU A 573 -6.80 -10.51 -55.20
CA GLU A 573 -7.78 -9.41 -55.15
C GLU A 573 -8.98 -9.77 -54.30
N LYS A 574 -9.58 -10.98 -54.44
CA LYS A 574 -10.65 -11.45 -53.61
C LYS A 574 -10.27 -11.52 -52.12
N GLN A 575 -9.02 -11.92 -51.83
CA GLN A 575 -8.54 -11.94 -50.45
C GLN A 575 -8.43 -10.50 -49.91
N LYS A 576 -7.95 -9.55 -50.71
CA LYS A 576 -7.86 -8.12 -50.36
C LYS A 576 -9.24 -7.51 -50.10
N GLU A 577 -10.21 -7.80 -50.96
CA GLU A 577 -11.61 -7.35 -50.78
C GLU A 577 -12.26 -7.97 -49.53
N GLY A 578 -12.05 -9.29 -49.32
CA GLY A 578 -12.53 -9.99 -48.13
C GLY A 578 -11.96 -9.39 -46.84
N LYS A 579 -10.67 -9.09 -46.81
CA LYS A 579 -10.03 -8.41 -45.68
C LYS A 579 -10.60 -7.00 -45.46
N LYS A 580 -10.89 -6.25 -46.53
CA LYS A 580 -11.48 -4.91 -46.45
C LYS A 580 -12.91 -4.96 -45.85
N ARG A 581 -13.72 -5.97 -46.24
CA ARG A 581 -15.06 -6.17 -45.67
C ARG A 581 -15.01 -6.59 -44.20
N MET A 582 -14.13 -7.54 -43.85
CA MET A 582 -13.96 -7.99 -42.45
C MET A 582 -13.51 -6.86 -41.52
N ARG A 583 -12.68 -5.93 -42.03
CA ARG A 583 -12.26 -4.73 -41.28
C ARG A 583 -13.42 -3.78 -40.96
N GLN A 584 -14.47 -3.76 -41.80
CA GLN A 584 -15.65 -2.90 -41.59
C GLN A 584 -16.65 -3.47 -40.58
N VAL A 585 -16.55 -4.76 -40.24
CA VAL A 585 -17.55 -5.49 -39.42
C VAL A 585 -16.90 -6.15 -38.19
N GLY A 586 -15.57 -6.23 -38.15
CA GLY A 586 -14.87 -6.97 -37.10
C GLY A 586 -14.56 -6.13 -35.87
N ASN A 587 -15.14 -6.48 -34.71
CA ASN A 587 -14.67 -6.03 -33.43
C ASN A 587 -13.31 -6.66 -33.13
N VAL A 588 -12.40 -5.86 -32.56
CA VAL A 588 -11.09 -6.32 -32.11
C VAL A 588 -11.21 -6.64 -30.62
N GLU A 589 -11.08 -7.91 -30.26
CA GLU A 589 -10.94 -8.30 -28.87
C GLU A 589 -9.56 -7.88 -28.35
N ILE A 590 -9.55 -7.10 -27.27
CA ILE A 590 -8.32 -6.67 -26.59
C ILE A 590 -8.13 -7.63 -25.42
N PRO A 591 -7.07 -8.46 -25.42
CA PRO A 591 -6.84 -9.40 -24.32
C PRO A 591 -6.48 -8.63 -23.03
N GLN A 592 -6.84 -9.20 -21.88
CA GLN A 592 -6.54 -8.63 -20.55
C GLN A 592 -5.05 -8.29 -20.40
N LYS A 593 -4.17 -9.13 -20.93
CA LYS A 593 -2.71 -8.89 -20.92
C LYS A 593 -2.31 -7.58 -21.60
N ALA A 594 -3.08 -7.11 -22.60
CA ALA A 594 -2.77 -5.85 -23.28
C ALA A 594 -2.96 -4.63 -22.35
N PHE A 595 -3.94 -4.66 -21.45
CA PHE A 595 -4.12 -3.60 -20.45
C PHE A 595 -2.99 -3.63 -19.43
N MET A 596 -2.55 -4.81 -19.00
CA MET A 596 -1.46 -4.97 -18.04
C MET A 596 -0.09 -4.62 -18.65
N SER A 597 0.15 -4.93 -19.93
CA SER A 597 1.44 -4.66 -20.61
C SER A 597 1.74 -3.17 -20.72
N VAL A 598 0.72 -2.34 -20.80
CA VAL A 598 0.85 -0.88 -20.88
C VAL A 598 1.32 -0.27 -19.55
N LEU A 599 1.14 -0.98 -18.43
CA LEU A 599 1.59 -0.54 -17.10
C LEU A 599 3.11 -0.66 -16.91
N LYS A 600 3.74 -1.63 -17.57
CA LYS A 600 5.18 -1.94 -17.47
C LYS A 600 5.92 -1.45 -18.71
N LEU A 601 6.02 -0.13 -18.90
CA LEU A 601 6.60 0.44 -20.11
C LEU A 601 8.14 0.30 -20.20
N ASP A 602 8.84 0.11 -19.09
CA ASP A 602 10.30 0.09 -19.05
C ASP A 602 10.94 -1.30 -18.96
N ASP A 603 10.15 -2.38 -18.95
CA ASP A 603 10.68 -3.74 -19.08
C ASP A 603 11.19 -3.99 -20.52
N LYS A 604 12.53 -3.92 -20.67
CA LYS A 604 13.28 -4.45 -21.79
C LYS A 604 14.04 -5.69 -21.38
#